data_74ea9f13ede0838195f88b76722d0e05
#
_entry.id   74ea9f13ede0838195f88b76722d0e05
#
_cell.length_a   1.000
_cell.length_b   1.000
_cell.length_c   1.000
_cell.angle_alpha   90.00
_cell.angle_beta   90.00
_cell.angle_gamma   90.00
#
_symmetry.space_group_name_H-M   'P 1'
#
loop_
_entity.id
_entity.type
_entity.pdbx_description
1 polymer ?
#
loop_
_entity_poly.entity_id
_entity_poly.type
_entity_poly.pdbx_seq_one_letter_code
_entity_poly.pdbx_strand_id
1 'polypeptide(L)'
;MALTGSFNTSGYDGRYLTFSWSVASQSVENNTTTISWSLKGAGQGGSSWYNAGNFKVIINGSTVYQSSTRIKLYNGTVVSSGNFTITHDQNGEKRFTASAEAGIYYVAVNCRGSGTWSLPTISRAATITAANNFTDEQNPTINYLNPAGNNVTSLQACISLNGTTDAIAWRDISKTGTSYTFNLTAAERDTLRSAAANSNTLTVYFKLRTVVSGIPYDTSLARTMTIVNAAPTISGISYRDTNSATVAITGDNTKIIQSKSTVTFTIGSMAALKAASLRTVAITVNAVTVTTNISGSSITNREISYGTINSSSNLSASITVTDSRGNTTSTNINITMLAWSLPTAIITCARKNNYYSDTDINVNADYSSLDGNNTITIQYQTKQASSSSWSALADLQDDVTTTVSLDNTKAWDIKVIVTDRLGSTTYNLSIDKGIPIAYFDRLKRSIGFNCFPSEDGSVESNGLVLDDLIYIGSQVLYDSYTIQSPQTVAVLGSYDYGLIDGLFTGINIPDGYEKAYRLSAQVSTTNSNQASVGINNIQSGKANTWSGQTMRKIVGSWYFKESQIELEQTYGYSRDGTNLYLYNEGSTGVAYFYNVTVHGYLIKSTTTPSRAALA
;
A
#
# COMPACT_ATOMS: atom_id res chain seq x y z
N MET A 1 45.33 40.44 14.22
CA MET A 1 46.30 40.84 13.18
C MET A 1 46.01 42.27 12.79
N ALA A 2 47.04 43.06 12.66
CA ALA A 2 46.84 44.48 12.46
C ALA A 2 46.77 44.83 10.96
N LEU A 3 45.77 45.61 10.56
CA LEU A 3 45.70 46.22 9.21
C LEU A 3 46.42 47.56 9.14
N THR A 4 46.75 48.10 10.29
CA THR A 4 47.48 49.37 10.47
C THR A 4 48.33 49.31 11.73
N GLY A 5 49.29 50.13 11.80
CA GLY A 5 50.10 50.31 13.02
C GLY A 5 50.90 51.62 12.98
N SER A 6 51.36 52.00 14.14
CA SER A 6 52.24 53.18 14.28
C SER A 6 53.15 53.06 15.50
N PHE A 7 54.17 53.80 15.49
CA PHE A 7 55.00 54.08 16.67
C PHE A 7 55.49 55.52 16.62
N ASN A 8 55.83 56.01 17.78
CA ASN A 8 56.52 57.30 17.94
C ASN A 8 58.00 57.07 18.22
N THR A 9 58.85 57.90 17.67
CA THR A 9 60.25 57.93 18.05
C THR A 9 60.42 58.53 19.47
N SER A 10 61.52 58.30 20.10
CA SER A 10 61.94 59.20 21.14
C SER A 10 61.92 60.63 20.61
N GLY A 11 61.74 61.59 21.50
CA GLY A 11 61.57 62.99 21.10
C GLY A 11 62.46 63.89 21.89
N TYR A 12 62.38 65.17 21.55
CA TYR A 12 63.00 66.28 22.30
C TYR A 12 61.97 67.41 22.45
N ASP A 13 61.82 67.89 23.66
CA ASP A 13 60.89 68.99 23.98
C ASP A 13 59.46 68.75 23.45
N GLY A 14 58.98 67.54 23.71
CA GLY A 14 57.58 67.15 23.28
C GLY A 14 57.37 66.92 21.78
N ARG A 15 58.44 66.98 20.97
CA ARG A 15 58.40 66.78 19.50
C ARG A 15 59.07 65.46 19.18
N TYR A 16 58.42 64.67 18.30
CA TYR A 16 58.86 63.35 17.86
C TYR A 16 58.42 63.09 16.42
N LEU A 17 58.80 61.98 15.85
CA LEU A 17 58.32 61.52 14.58
C LEU A 17 57.34 60.37 14.83
N THR A 18 56.28 60.36 14.07
CA THR A 18 55.36 59.25 14.02
C THR A 18 55.56 58.52 12.70
N PHE A 19 55.89 57.27 12.82
CA PHE A 19 55.85 56.31 11.73
C PHE A 19 54.44 55.66 11.77
N SER A 20 53.79 55.59 10.64
CA SER A 20 52.51 54.89 10.48
C SER A 20 52.54 54.05 9.22
N TRP A 21 51.78 52.96 9.26
CA TRP A 21 51.64 52.11 8.10
C TRP A 21 50.22 51.55 8.06
N SER A 22 49.79 51.13 6.85
CA SER A 22 48.50 50.39 6.58
C SER A 22 48.73 49.38 5.48
N VAL A 23 47.97 48.28 5.51
CA VAL A 23 47.94 47.33 4.40
C VAL A 23 47.32 48.01 3.18
N ALA A 24 48.07 48.10 2.09
CA ALA A 24 47.60 48.62 0.82
C ALA A 24 47.02 47.52 -0.07
N SER A 25 47.65 46.36 -0.12
CA SER A 25 47.20 45.20 -0.88
C SER A 25 47.90 43.93 -0.39
N GLN A 26 47.25 42.78 -0.71
CA GLN A 26 47.87 41.47 -0.54
C GLN A 26 47.80 40.71 -1.88
N SER A 27 48.86 40.00 -2.23
CA SER A 27 48.93 39.06 -3.34
C SER A 27 48.99 37.65 -2.79
N VAL A 28 47.92 36.88 -2.93
CA VAL A 28 47.89 35.48 -2.50
C VAL A 28 48.84 34.65 -3.35
N GLU A 29 48.89 34.89 -4.65
CA GLU A 29 49.76 34.18 -5.59
C GLU A 29 51.24 34.37 -5.22
N ASN A 30 51.67 35.61 -5.03
CA ASN A 30 53.09 35.94 -4.74
C ASN A 30 53.42 35.82 -3.24
N ASN A 31 52.42 35.53 -2.40
CA ASN A 31 52.58 35.44 -0.94
C ASN A 31 53.19 36.72 -0.33
N THR A 32 52.71 37.87 -0.76
CA THR A 32 53.23 39.18 -0.35
C THR A 32 52.13 40.10 0.14
N THR A 33 52.48 40.98 1.07
CA THR A 33 51.65 42.13 1.48
C THR A 33 52.40 43.40 1.15
N THR A 34 51.77 44.31 0.45
CA THR A 34 52.27 45.69 0.26
C THR A 34 51.66 46.56 1.34
N ILE A 35 52.46 47.20 2.09
CA ILE A 35 52.09 48.24 3.05
C ILE A 35 52.37 49.61 2.50
N SER A 36 51.46 50.56 2.75
CA SER A 36 51.75 52.00 2.62
C SER A 36 52.25 52.52 3.96
N TRP A 37 53.28 53.24 3.92
CA TRP A 37 53.86 53.81 5.13
C TRP A 37 54.12 55.31 5.01
N SER A 38 54.18 56.05 6.14
CA SER A 38 54.57 57.45 6.20
C SER A 38 55.30 57.75 7.49
N LEU A 39 56.23 58.64 7.37
CA LEU A 39 56.94 59.24 8.51
C LEU A 39 56.55 60.72 8.56
N LYS A 40 56.04 61.16 9.69
CA LYS A 40 55.51 62.53 9.87
C LYS A 40 56.07 63.12 11.14
N GLY A 41 56.31 64.45 11.15
CA GLY A 41 56.46 65.20 12.35
C GLY A 41 55.22 65.19 13.23
N ALA A 42 55.41 65.06 14.55
CA ALA A 42 54.31 64.99 15.52
C ALA A 42 54.69 65.61 16.87
N GLY A 43 53.69 65.85 17.72
CA GLY A 43 53.90 66.41 19.06
C GLY A 43 53.37 67.81 19.24
N GLN A 44 53.93 68.57 20.23
CA GLN A 44 53.40 69.88 20.58
C GLN A 44 53.26 70.79 19.37
N GLY A 45 52.11 71.39 19.20
CA GLY A 45 51.83 72.38 18.18
C GLY A 45 52.62 73.68 18.49
N GLY A 46 53.46 74.08 17.57
CA GLY A 46 54.19 75.35 17.62
C GLY A 46 54.61 75.69 16.21
N SER A 47 54.94 76.92 16.00
CA SER A 47 55.20 77.47 14.67
C SER A 47 56.48 76.92 13.99
N SER A 48 57.33 76.24 14.68
CA SER A 48 58.44 75.58 14.02
C SER A 48 59.08 74.49 14.88
N TRP A 49 59.45 73.43 14.23
CA TRP A 49 60.33 72.42 14.75
C TRP A 49 61.76 72.81 14.45
N TYR A 50 62.67 72.18 15.19
CA TYR A 50 64.08 72.28 14.84
C TYR A 50 64.39 71.71 13.46
N ASN A 51 65.39 72.17 12.81
CA ASN A 51 65.93 71.56 11.63
C ASN A 51 66.30 70.07 11.96
N ALA A 52 65.63 69.15 11.38
CA ALA A 52 65.91 67.71 11.49
C ALA A 52 66.44 67.19 10.15
N GLY A 53 67.36 66.22 10.23
CA GLY A 53 67.91 65.55 9.06
C GLY A 53 68.43 64.16 9.45
N ASN A 54 69.27 63.61 8.61
CA ASN A 54 69.71 62.20 8.77
C ASN A 54 68.58 61.23 9.04
N PHE A 55 67.51 61.46 8.31
CA PHE A 55 66.31 60.58 8.38
C PHE A 55 66.65 59.22 7.82
N LYS A 56 66.19 58.18 8.51
CA LYS A 56 66.29 56.82 8.04
C LYS A 56 65.04 56.05 8.45
N VAL A 57 64.46 55.32 7.53
CA VAL A 57 63.38 54.39 7.78
C VAL A 57 63.83 53.02 7.30
N ILE A 58 63.72 52.03 8.19
CA ILE A 58 64.06 50.66 7.91
C ILE A 58 62.75 49.87 8.09
N ILE A 59 62.33 49.09 7.11
CA ILE A 59 61.21 48.21 7.19
C ILE A 59 61.70 46.80 6.88
N ASN A 60 61.44 45.85 7.79
CA ASN A 60 61.80 44.45 7.68
C ASN A 60 63.24 44.21 7.27
N GLY A 61 64.16 45.02 7.89
CA GLY A 61 65.60 44.97 7.66
C GLY A 61 66.08 45.76 6.44
N SER A 62 65.21 46.25 5.58
CA SER A 62 65.55 47.02 4.37
C SER A 62 65.44 48.53 4.63
N THR A 63 66.40 49.29 4.26
CA THR A 63 66.30 50.76 4.30
C THR A 63 65.44 51.23 3.16
N VAL A 64 64.25 51.76 3.52
CA VAL A 64 63.21 52.21 2.54
C VAL A 64 63.30 53.73 2.28
N TYR A 65 63.90 54.43 3.18
CA TYR A 65 64.19 55.87 3.03
C TYR A 65 65.43 56.25 3.83
N GLN A 66 66.24 57.05 3.22
CA GLN A 66 67.40 57.70 3.89
C GLN A 66 67.65 59.04 3.25
N SER A 67 67.85 60.10 4.07
CA SER A 67 68.15 61.43 3.59
C SER A 67 68.94 62.21 4.65
N SER A 68 69.97 62.88 4.23
CA SER A 68 70.71 63.81 5.04
C SER A 68 70.16 65.27 4.94
N THR A 69 69.19 65.49 4.04
CA THR A 69 68.57 66.83 3.83
C THR A 69 67.98 67.35 5.12
N ARG A 70 68.30 68.57 5.48
CA ARG A 70 67.69 69.22 6.64
C ARG A 70 66.42 69.89 6.26
N ILE A 71 65.37 69.64 6.98
CA ILE A 71 64.07 70.25 6.81
C ILE A 71 63.53 70.76 8.14
N LYS A 72 62.72 71.83 8.06
CA LYS A 72 61.93 72.25 9.21
C LYS A 72 60.72 71.35 9.35
N LEU A 73 60.61 70.74 10.50
CA LEU A 73 59.42 69.88 10.77
C LEU A 73 58.38 70.65 11.54
N TYR A 74 57.18 70.47 11.14
CA TYR A 74 55.93 70.91 11.81
C TYR A 74 55.10 69.68 12.15
N ASN A 75 54.12 69.81 13.06
CA ASN A 75 53.16 68.78 13.31
C ASN A 75 52.37 68.47 12.01
N GLY A 76 52.41 67.23 11.60
CA GLY A 76 51.80 66.76 10.35
C GLY A 76 52.69 66.86 9.09
N THR A 77 53.88 67.50 9.15
CA THR A 77 54.83 67.55 8.01
C THR A 77 55.22 66.10 7.62
N VAL A 78 54.92 65.71 6.39
CA VAL A 78 55.37 64.43 5.84
C VAL A 78 56.87 64.52 5.48
N VAL A 79 57.65 63.69 6.14
CA VAL A 79 59.09 63.55 5.84
C VAL A 79 59.26 62.66 4.60
N SER A 80 58.58 61.59 4.60
CA SER A 80 58.56 60.63 3.48
C SER A 80 57.38 59.68 3.61
N SER A 81 56.97 59.14 2.50
CA SER A 81 55.96 58.08 2.43
C SER A 81 56.25 57.22 1.21
N GLY A 82 55.69 56.01 1.22
CA GLY A 82 55.85 55.09 0.12
C GLY A 82 55.14 53.74 0.37
N ASN A 83 55.37 52.86 -0.54
CA ASN A 83 54.92 51.49 -0.42
C ASN A 83 56.12 50.58 -0.22
N PHE A 84 55.95 49.50 0.54
CA PHE A 84 56.93 48.46 0.73
C PHE A 84 56.31 47.10 0.69
N THR A 85 56.79 46.21 -0.15
CA THR A 85 56.26 44.84 -0.29
C THR A 85 57.04 43.90 0.61
N ILE A 86 56.30 43.13 1.41
CA ILE A 86 56.84 42.20 2.40
C ILE A 86 56.39 40.80 1.98
N THR A 87 57.40 39.92 1.80
CA THR A 87 57.13 38.51 1.54
C THR A 87 56.81 37.79 2.85
N HIS A 88 55.72 37.03 2.87
CA HIS A 88 55.37 36.18 3.98
C HIS A 88 56.16 34.87 3.97
N ASP A 89 56.16 34.14 5.08
CA ASP A 89 56.68 32.79 5.14
C ASP A 89 55.83 31.80 4.32
N GLN A 90 56.30 30.57 4.25
CA GLN A 90 55.59 29.56 3.43
C GLN A 90 54.18 29.25 3.91
N ASN A 91 53.89 29.53 5.19
CA ASN A 91 52.55 29.34 5.76
C ASN A 91 51.61 30.54 5.56
N GLY A 92 52.12 31.59 4.91
CA GLY A 92 51.37 32.82 4.71
C GLY A 92 51.35 33.75 5.93
N GLU A 93 52.15 33.46 6.94
CA GLU A 93 52.32 34.30 8.12
C GLU A 93 53.49 35.27 7.95
N LYS A 94 53.38 36.39 8.56
CA LYS A 94 54.50 37.36 8.60
C LYS A 94 54.40 38.27 9.79
N ARG A 95 55.52 38.29 10.52
CA ARG A 95 55.83 39.34 11.47
C ARG A 95 56.94 40.24 10.89
N PHE A 96 56.75 41.55 10.94
CA PHE A 96 57.69 42.48 10.43
C PHE A 96 58.03 43.58 11.46
N THR A 97 59.14 44.18 11.30
CA THR A 97 59.60 45.30 12.13
C THR A 97 59.74 46.54 11.27
N ALA A 98 59.49 47.69 11.85
CA ALA A 98 59.89 48.95 11.28
C ALA A 98 60.61 49.81 12.33
N SER A 99 61.58 50.59 11.89
CA SER A 99 62.22 51.56 12.72
C SER A 99 62.45 52.88 11.96
N ALA A 100 62.47 53.94 12.69
CA ALA A 100 62.71 55.26 12.15
C ALA A 100 63.70 56.01 13.06
N GLU A 101 64.59 56.77 12.45
CA GLU A 101 65.51 57.65 13.16
C GLU A 101 65.65 58.98 12.44
N ALA A 102 65.95 60.01 13.20
CA ALA A 102 66.37 61.34 12.72
C ALA A 102 67.29 62.05 13.70
N GLY A 103 68.19 62.89 13.22
CA GLY A 103 69.03 63.76 14.03
C GLY A 103 68.46 65.15 14.13
N ILE A 104 68.41 65.72 15.32
CA ILE A 104 68.06 67.14 15.59
C ILE A 104 69.31 67.90 15.76
N TYR A 105 69.60 68.80 14.84
CA TYR A 105 70.91 69.43 14.69
C TYR A 105 71.34 70.41 15.80
N TYR A 106 70.44 71.06 16.45
CA TYR A 106 70.77 72.05 17.46
C TYR A 106 71.12 71.49 18.86
N VAL A 107 70.73 70.23 19.10
CA VAL A 107 70.85 69.61 20.42
C VAL A 107 71.54 68.26 20.36
N ALA A 108 72.06 67.85 19.20
CA ALA A 108 72.81 66.61 18.98
C ALA A 108 72.01 65.36 19.47
N VAL A 109 70.69 65.41 19.39
CA VAL A 109 69.83 64.33 19.83
C VAL A 109 69.35 63.52 18.61
N ASN A 110 69.44 62.20 18.72
CA ASN A 110 68.87 61.28 17.75
C ASN A 110 67.56 60.77 18.26
N CYS A 111 66.47 61.05 17.50
CA CYS A 111 65.17 60.50 17.73
C CYS A 111 65.13 59.12 17.11
N ARG A 112 64.78 58.10 17.90
CA ARG A 112 64.68 56.72 17.41
C ARG A 112 63.43 56.06 17.94
N GLY A 113 62.81 55.19 17.12
CA GLY A 113 61.65 54.37 17.48
C GLY A 113 61.60 53.15 16.61
N SER A 114 60.89 52.17 17.11
CA SER A 114 60.60 50.95 16.35
C SER A 114 59.29 50.31 16.81
N GLY A 115 58.71 49.53 15.94
CA GLY A 115 57.56 48.74 16.23
C GLY A 115 57.59 47.36 15.52
N THR A 116 56.85 46.45 16.05
CA THR A 116 56.76 45.12 15.49
C THR A 116 55.29 44.71 15.41
N TRP A 117 54.87 44.18 14.30
CA TRP A 117 53.44 43.79 14.03
C TRP A 117 53.39 42.47 13.28
N SER A 118 52.25 41.77 13.43
CA SER A 118 51.88 40.61 12.60
C SER A 118 50.87 41.05 11.52
N LEU A 119 51.21 40.83 10.27
CA LEU A 119 50.33 41.06 9.13
C LEU A 119 49.19 40.03 9.08
N PRO A 120 48.09 40.35 8.44
CA PRO A 120 47.04 39.36 8.16
C PRO A 120 47.63 38.16 7.39
N THR A 121 47.33 36.96 7.85
CA THR A 121 47.77 35.72 7.21
C THR A 121 47.21 35.60 5.82
N ILE A 122 48.03 35.25 4.85
CA ILE A 122 47.59 34.97 3.48
C ILE A 122 47.23 33.50 3.41
N SER A 123 45.92 33.20 3.12
CA SER A 123 45.47 31.82 2.98
C SER A 123 46.20 31.13 1.83
N ARG A 124 46.80 29.96 2.13
CA ARG A 124 47.54 29.14 1.13
C ARG A 124 46.80 27.87 0.74
N ALA A 125 45.71 27.54 1.46
CA ALA A 125 44.93 26.34 1.23
C ALA A 125 44.07 26.45 -0.05
N ALA A 126 44.06 25.41 -0.87
CA ALA A 126 43.15 25.28 -1.98
C ALA A 126 41.73 24.98 -1.49
N THR A 127 40.76 25.40 -2.25
CA THR A 127 39.32 25.17 -1.96
C THR A 127 38.60 24.53 -3.14
N ILE A 128 37.63 23.65 -2.85
CA ILE A 128 36.74 23.13 -3.86
C ILE A 128 35.67 24.18 -4.12
N THR A 129 35.60 24.68 -5.34
CA THR A 129 34.64 25.73 -5.75
C THR A 129 33.33 25.16 -6.23
N ALA A 130 33.36 23.96 -6.84
CA ALA A 130 32.17 23.24 -7.27
C ALA A 130 32.42 21.74 -7.44
N ALA A 131 31.39 20.95 -7.26
CA ALA A 131 31.28 19.56 -7.69
C ALA A 131 29.81 19.23 -7.89
N ASN A 132 29.49 18.32 -8.79
CA ASN A 132 28.12 17.86 -9.01
C ASN A 132 27.85 16.55 -8.26
N ASN A 133 26.56 16.26 -7.99
CA ASN A 133 26.13 14.91 -7.71
C ASN A 133 26.39 14.03 -8.95
N PHE A 134 26.62 12.75 -8.75
CA PHE A 134 26.99 11.84 -9.83
C PHE A 134 26.38 10.45 -9.61
N THR A 135 26.41 9.62 -10.63
CA THR A 135 26.00 8.22 -10.52
C THR A 135 27.23 7.31 -10.34
N ASP A 136 27.03 6.11 -9.80
CA ASP A 136 28.08 5.12 -9.62
C ASP A 136 28.78 4.69 -10.94
N GLU A 137 28.19 5.01 -12.08
CA GLU A 137 28.73 4.73 -13.43
C GLU A 137 29.54 5.89 -14.01
N GLN A 138 29.44 7.09 -13.42
CA GLN A 138 30.13 8.29 -13.89
C GLN A 138 31.49 8.47 -13.22
N ASN A 139 32.34 9.27 -13.85
CA ASN A 139 33.58 9.80 -13.28
C ASN A 139 33.29 11.21 -12.77
N PRO A 140 33.28 11.42 -11.43
CA PRO A 140 32.97 12.73 -10.89
C PRO A 140 34.12 13.72 -11.10
N THR A 141 33.76 14.99 -11.26
CA THR A 141 34.69 16.08 -11.46
C THR A 141 34.50 17.11 -10.34
N ILE A 142 35.61 17.62 -9.80
CA ILE A 142 35.62 18.77 -8.92
C ILE A 142 36.23 19.96 -9.64
N ASN A 143 35.70 21.15 -9.39
CA ASN A 143 36.35 22.40 -9.73
C ASN A 143 37.03 22.95 -8.44
N TYR A 144 38.22 23.51 -8.57
CA TYR A 144 38.94 24.00 -7.41
C TYR A 144 39.74 25.27 -7.75
N LEU A 145 40.08 26.00 -6.71
CA LEU A 145 40.96 27.14 -6.76
C LEU A 145 42.12 26.89 -5.80
N ASN A 146 43.35 26.90 -6.33
CA ASN A 146 44.56 26.92 -5.54
C ASN A 146 45.16 28.33 -5.58
N PRO A 147 44.95 29.17 -4.55
CA PRO A 147 45.41 30.55 -4.56
C PRO A 147 46.93 30.67 -4.50
N ALA A 148 47.62 29.63 -4.07
CA ALA A 148 49.08 29.61 -3.98
C ALA A 148 49.77 29.10 -5.24
N GLY A 149 49.01 28.58 -6.24
CA GLY A 149 49.55 28.09 -7.49
C GLY A 149 50.67 27.06 -7.29
N ASN A 150 51.79 27.24 -8.02
CA ASN A 150 52.97 26.35 -7.90
C ASN A 150 53.74 26.45 -6.58
N ASN A 151 53.42 27.42 -5.72
CA ASN A 151 54.14 27.67 -4.48
C ASN A 151 53.76 26.71 -3.33
N VAL A 152 52.93 25.71 -3.56
CA VAL A 152 52.63 24.63 -2.62
C VAL A 152 53.52 23.41 -2.87
N THR A 153 53.81 22.63 -1.83
CA THR A 153 54.62 21.42 -1.95
C THR A 153 53.91 20.37 -2.78
N SER A 154 52.65 20.09 -2.42
CA SER A 154 51.75 19.20 -3.19
C SER A 154 50.30 19.65 -3.09
N LEU A 155 49.50 19.27 -4.11
CA LEU A 155 48.07 19.40 -4.12
C LEU A 155 47.46 18.04 -4.51
N GLN A 156 46.63 17.50 -3.64
CA GLN A 156 46.05 16.17 -3.78
C GLN A 156 44.55 16.21 -3.62
N ALA A 157 43.87 15.24 -4.25
CA ALA A 157 42.44 15.04 -4.10
C ALA A 157 42.13 13.59 -3.75
N CYS A 158 41.11 13.38 -2.94
CA CYS A 158 40.55 12.06 -2.64
C CYS A 158 39.02 12.10 -2.49
N ILE A 159 38.39 10.93 -2.41
CA ILE A 159 36.97 10.79 -2.05
C ILE A 159 36.88 10.03 -0.74
N SER A 160 36.18 10.59 0.24
CA SER A 160 35.97 10.01 1.56
C SER A 160 34.48 9.70 1.78
N LEU A 161 34.16 8.69 2.60
CA LEU A 161 32.80 8.27 2.93
C LEU A 161 32.15 9.12 4.03
N ASN A 162 32.93 9.58 5.00
CA ASN A 162 32.43 10.28 6.19
C ASN A 162 33.31 11.49 6.57
N GLY A 163 34.10 11.98 5.63
CA GLY A 163 35.08 13.05 5.87
C GLY A 163 36.37 12.58 6.53
N THR A 164 36.44 11.37 7.06
CA THR A 164 37.62 10.80 7.75
C THR A 164 38.16 9.53 7.09
N THR A 165 37.28 8.65 6.58
CA THR A 165 37.67 7.38 5.94
C THR A 165 37.76 7.58 4.43
N ASP A 166 38.95 7.53 3.87
CA ASP A 166 39.18 7.71 2.45
C ASP A 166 38.80 6.42 1.69
N ALA A 167 37.77 6.49 0.85
CA ALA A 167 37.31 5.40 -0.02
C ALA A 167 38.18 5.31 -1.28
N ILE A 168 38.59 6.47 -1.81
CA ILE A 168 39.47 6.59 -2.95
C ILE A 168 40.73 7.28 -2.45
N ALA A 169 41.87 6.65 -2.70
CA ALA A 169 43.15 7.14 -2.24
C ALA A 169 43.49 8.55 -2.76
N TRP A 170 44.34 9.25 -2.01
CA TRP A 170 44.85 10.55 -2.41
C TRP A 170 45.63 10.45 -3.73
N ARG A 171 45.34 11.36 -4.66
CA ARG A 171 45.96 11.48 -5.96
C ARG A 171 46.50 12.87 -6.16
N ASP A 172 47.70 12.96 -6.69
CA ASP A 172 48.25 14.24 -7.08
C ASP A 172 47.46 14.87 -8.22
N ILE A 173 47.16 16.15 -8.08
CA ILE A 173 46.43 16.92 -9.08
C ILE A 173 47.23 18.18 -9.46
N SER A 174 46.86 18.80 -10.58
CA SER A 174 47.53 20.00 -11.07
C SER A 174 47.49 21.15 -10.04
N LYS A 175 48.62 21.73 -9.72
CA LYS A 175 48.70 22.90 -8.82
C LYS A 175 48.12 24.16 -9.47
N THR A 176 48.11 24.23 -10.78
CA THR A 176 47.65 25.38 -11.59
C THR A 176 46.34 25.07 -12.37
N GLY A 177 45.84 23.85 -12.26
CA GLY A 177 44.55 23.46 -12.86
C GLY A 177 43.37 24.06 -12.10
N THR A 178 42.21 24.06 -12.74
CA THR A 178 40.96 24.53 -12.17
C THR A 178 39.93 23.43 -11.98
N SER A 179 40.23 22.23 -12.50
CA SER A 179 39.35 21.06 -12.40
C SER A 179 40.13 19.75 -12.35
N TYR A 180 39.54 18.72 -11.70
CA TYR A 180 40.06 17.37 -11.67
C TYR A 180 38.94 16.35 -11.77
N THR A 181 39.10 15.41 -12.69
CA THR A 181 38.16 14.30 -12.85
C THR A 181 38.71 13.02 -12.24
N PHE A 182 38.00 12.43 -11.33
CA PHE A 182 38.33 11.14 -10.75
C PHE A 182 37.98 10.01 -11.73
N ASN A 183 38.97 9.53 -12.47
CA ASN A 183 38.83 8.33 -13.29
C ASN A 183 38.80 7.11 -12.36
N LEU A 184 37.57 6.67 -12.00
CA LEU A 184 37.35 5.58 -11.06
C LEU A 184 37.56 4.23 -11.73
N THR A 185 38.37 3.38 -11.14
CA THR A 185 38.54 1.98 -11.52
C THR A 185 37.31 1.16 -11.10
N ALA A 186 37.15 -0.08 -11.62
CA ALA A 186 36.08 -0.99 -11.21
C ALA A 186 36.10 -1.27 -9.70
N ALA A 187 37.29 -1.53 -9.13
CA ALA A 187 37.45 -1.79 -7.70
C ALA A 187 37.07 -0.59 -6.82
N GLU A 188 37.38 0.64 -7.25
CA GLU A 188 37.00 1.85 -6.53
C GLU A 188 35.47 2.09 -6.60
N ARG A 189 34.85 1.83 -7.76
CA ARG A 189 33.39 1.85 -7.87
C ARG A 189 32.74 0.83 -6.93
N ASP A 190 33.30 -0.38 -6.83
CA ASP A 190 32.78 -1.43 -5.96
C ASP A 190 32.97 -1.08 -4.48
N THR A 191 34.04 -0.36 -4.13
CA THR A 191 34.23 0.19 -2.77
C THR A 191 33.12 1.18 -2.42
N LEU A 192 32.80 2.12 -3.31
CA LEU A 192 31.72 3.08 -3.11
C LEU A 192 30.33 2.40 -3.08
N ARG A 193 30.07 1.43 -3.96
CA ARG A 193 28.84 0.63 -4.00
C ARG A 193 28.62 -0.18 -2.73
N SER A 194 29.70 -0.75 -2.18
CA SER A 194 29.67 -1.52 -0.93
C SER A 194 29.33 -0.63 0.27
N ALA A 195 29.82 0.61 0.26
CA ALA A 195 29.43 1.59 1.28
C ALA A 195 27.93 1.97 1.21
N ALA A 196 27.30 1.78 0.04
CA ALA A 196 25.87 2.00 -0.21
C ALA A 196 25.08 0.69 -0.35
N ALA A 197 25.49 -0.41 0.31
CA ALA A 197 24.86 -1.73 0.15
C ALA A 197 23.36 -1.74 0.51
N ASN A 198 22.90 -0.84 1.35
CA ASN A 198 21.51 -0.75 1.85
C ASN A 198 20.78 0.53 1.42
N SER A 199 21.37 1.31 0.49
CA SER A 199 20.77 2.56 0.02
C SER A 199 21.10 2.78 -1.45
N ASN A 200 20.18 3.38 -2.20
CA ASN A 200 20.45 3.82 -3.58
C ASN A 200 21.24 5.13 -3.63
N THR A 201 21.54 5.74 -2.50
CA THR A 201 22.33 6.97 -2.41
C THR A 201 23.40 6.86 -1.35
N LEU A 202 24.53 7.53 -1.61
CA LEU A 202 25.67 7.64 -0.69
C LEU A 202 26.15 9.08 -0.67
N THR A 203 26.28 9.67 0.53
CA THR A 203 26.98 10.94 0.68
C THR A 203 28.47 10.66 0.65
N VAL A 204 29.17 11.28 -0.28
CA VAL A 204 30.62 11.25 -0.38
C VAL A 204 31.18 12.65 -0.17
N TYR A 205 32.42 12.73 0.31
CA TYR A 205 33.14 13.98 0.54
C TYR A 205 34.33 14.04 -0.41
N PHE A 206 34.28 14.95 -1.39
CA PHE A 206 35.45 15.32 -2.13
C PHE A 206 36.36 16.10 -1.20
N LYS A 207 37.63 15.71 -1.10
CA LYS A 207 38.61 16.36 -0.26
C LYS A 207 39.77 16.86 -1.12
N LEU A 208 40.28 18.06 -0.78
CA LEU A 208 41.55 18.56 -1.26
C LEU A 208 42.50 18.65 -0.10
N ARG A 209 43.74 18.27 -0.32
CA ARG A 209 44.88 18.47 0.60
C ARG A 209 45.91 19.34 -0.06
N THR A 210 46.13 20.50 0.51
CA THR A 210 47.21 21.40 0.15
C THR A 210 48.35 21.22 1.15
N VAL A 211 49.54 20.83 0.72
CA VAL A 211 50.70 20.72 1.60
C VAL A 211 51.59 21.94 1.39
N VAL A 212 51.78 22.69 2.47
CA VAL A 212 52.66 23.87 2.50
C VAL A 212 53.71 23.65 3.59
N SER A 213 54.95 23.61 3.23
CA SER A 213 56.08 23.39 4.18
C SER A 213 55.91 22.12 5.03
N GLY A 214 55.34 21.04 4.46
CA GLY A 214 55.08 19.79 5.17
C GLY A 214 53.80 19.77 6.01
N ILE A 215 53.07 20.86 6.13
CA ILE A 215 51.81 20.97 6.89
C ILE A 215 50.63 20.79 5.92
N PRO A 216 49.77 19.78 6.13
CA PRO A 216 48.60 19.59 5.30
C PRO A 216 47.45 20.50 5.75
N TYR A 217 46.74 21.07 4.78
CA TYR A 217 45.48 21.81 4.94
C TYR A 217 44.40 21.11 4.11
N ASP A 218 43.44 20.53 4.78
CA ASP A 218 42.37 19.78 4.13
C ASP A 218 41.10 20.65 4.01
N THR A 219 40.47 20.61 2.83
CA THR A 219 39.15 21.16 2.59
C THR A 219 38.24 20.08 2.00
N SER A 220 36.94 20.16 2.22
CA SER A 220 36.01 19.16 1.74
C SER A 220 34.70 19.74 1.26
N LEU A 221 34.03 18.99 0.38
CA LEU A 221 32.70 19.32 -0.15
C LEU A 221 31.86 18.03 -0.30
N ALA A 222 30.74 17.97 0.42
CA ALA A 222 29.83 16.83 0.35
C ALA A 222 29.00 16.84 -0.92
N ARG A 223 28.80 15.65 -1.54
CA ARG A 223 27.93 15.42 -2.68
C ARG A 223 27.28 14.04 -2.59
N THR A 224 26.20 13.87 -3.32
CA THR A 224 25.47 12.60 -3.38
C THR A 224 25.91 11.80 -4.61
N MET A 225 26.32 10.56 -4.37
CA MET A 225 26.42 9.53 -5.40
C MET A 225 25.12 8.71 -5.41
N THR A 226 24.58 8.43 -6.60
CA THR A 226 23.38 7.60 -6.78
C THR A 226 23.76 6.29 -7.47
N ILE A 227 23.31 5.17 -6.93
CA ILE A 227 23.43 3.86 -7.56
C ILE A 227 22.30 3.71 -8.58
N VAL A 228 22.63 3.51 -9.83
CA VAL A 228 21.69 3.33 -10.94
C VAL A 228 21.77 1.90 -11.47
N ASN A 229 20.72 1.43 -12.20
CA ASN A 229 20.68 0.11 -12.85
C ASN A 229 21.03 -1.03 -11.87
N ALA A 230 20.46 -0.98 -10.65
CA ALA A 230 20.81 -1.87 -9.56
C ALA A 230 19.70 -2.86 -9.17
N ALA A 231 18.62 -2.94 -9.96
CA ALA A 231 17.54 -3.88 -9.68
C ALA A 231 18.06 -5.34 -9.70
N PRO A 232 17.63 -6.20 -8.77
CA PRO A 232 18.05 -7.59 -8.73
C PRO A 232 17.60 -8.33 -9.99
N THR A 233 18.26 -9.43 -10.31
CA THR A 233 17.88 -10.31 -11.44
C THR A 233 17.13 -11.53 -10.92
N ILE A 234 16.24 -12.06 -11.75
CA ILE A 234 15.49 -13.30 -11.50
C ILE A 234 15.30 -14.07 -12.81
N SER A 235 15.44 -15.40 -12.76
CA SER A 235 15.20 -16.27 -13.94
C SER A 235 14.94 -17.72 -13.54
N GLY A 236 14.45 -18.53 -14.48
CA GLY A 236 14.26 -19.97 -14.31
C GLY A 236 13.13 -20.31 -13.36
N ILE A 237 11.96 -19.64 -13.46
CA ILE A 237 10.81 -19.91 -12.60
C ILE A 237 10.08 -21.17 -13.08
N SER A 238 9.79 -22.07 -12.14
CA SER A 238 8.89 -23.20 -12.32
C SER A 238 8.04 -23.39 -11.07
N TYR A 239 7.01 -24.19 -11.20
CA TYR A 239 6.18 -24.63 -10.06
C TYR A 239 5.84 -26.10 -10.16
N ARG A 240 5.47 -26.70 -9.04
CA ARG A 240 5.01 -28.08 -9.00
C ARG A 240 4.03 -28.30 -7.84
N ASP A 241 3.15 -29.24 -8.02
CA ASP A 241 2.38 -29.83 -6.94
C ASP A 241 3.28 -30.78 -6.13
N THR A 242 3.29 -30.63 -4.82
CA THR A 242 4.04 -31.48 -3.90
C THR A 242 3.15 -32.42 -3.08
N ASN A 243 1.82 -32.35 -3.28
CA ASN A 243 0.89 -33.29 -2.66
C ASN A 243 0.85 -34.58 -3.48
N SER A 244 1.39 -35.65 -2.92
CA SER A 244 1.49 -36.96 -3.60
C SER A 244 0.13 -37.54 -4.00
N ALA A 245 -0.94 -37.24 -3.23
CA ALA A 245 -2.28 -37.73 -3.54
C ALA A 245 -2.85 -37.10 -4.79
N THR A 246 -2.70 -35.77 -4.94
CA THR A 246 -3.16 -35.05 -6.13
C THR A 246 -2.31 -35.34 -7.35
N VAL A 247 -1.00 -35.45 -7.19
CA VAL A 247 -0.09 -35.88 -8.26
C VAL A 247 -0.39 -37.31 -8.74
N ALA A 248 -0.76 -38.24 -7.84
CA ALA A 248 -1.17 -39.60 -8.22
C ALA A 248 -2.49 -39.62 -9.00
N ILE A 249 -3.31 -38.58 -8.91
CA ILE A 249 -4.55 -38.45 -9.70
C ILE A 249 -4.22 -37.87 -11.08
N THR A 250 -3.49 -36.76 -11.14
CA THR A 250 -3.23 -36.06 -12.40
C THR A 250 -2.16 -36.75 -13.27
N GLY A 251 -1.26 -37.52 -12.66
CA GLY A 251 -0.06 -38.04 -13.32
C GLY A 251 0.95 -36.95 -13.75
N ASP A 252 0.69 -35.69 -13.39
CA ASP A 252 1.47 -34.53 -13.82
C ASP A 252 1.50 -33.49 -12.68
N ASN A 253 2.67 -33.24 -12.13
CA ASN A 253 2.85 -32.31 -11.01
C ASN A 253 2.76 -30.82 -11.43
N THR A 254 2.62 -30.53 -12.70
CA THR A 254 2.37 -29.15 -13.18
C THR A 254 0.88 -28.80 -13.28
N LYS A 255 0.00 -29.79 -13.09
CA LYS A 255 -1.45 -29.60 -13.02
C LYS A 255 -1.90 -29.46 -11.58
N ILE A 256 -2.47 -28.35 -11.24
CA ILE A 256 -2.84 -27.99 -9.88
C ILE A 256 -4.34 -28.16 -9.68
N ILE A 257 -4.73 -29.07 -8.79
CA ILE A 257 -6.15 -29.27 -8.44
C ILE A 257 -6.58 -28.22 -7.43
N GLN A 258 -7.69 -27.52 -7.73
CA GLN A 258 -8.29 -26.48 -6.90
C GLN A 258 -8.41 -26.91 -5.44
N SER A 259 -7.87 -26.12 -4.51
CA SER A 259 -7.94 -26.30 -3.05
C SER A 259 -7.40 -27.61 -2.50
N LYS A 260 -6.79 -28.48 -3.33
CA LYS A 260 -6.28 -29.81 -2.95
C LYS A 260 -4.77 -29.96 -3.14
N SER A 261 -4.23 -29.43 -4.23
CA SER A 261 -2.80 -29.44 -4.50
C SER A 261 -2.04 -28.52 -3.56
N THR A 262 -0.80 -28.87 -3.23
CA THR A 262 0.15 -28.03 -2.50
C THR A 262 1.22 -27.54 -3.45
N VAL A 263 1.22 -26.24 -3.76
CA VAL A 263 2.11 -25.67 -4.77
C VAL A 263 3.42 -25.20 -4.14
N THR A 264 4.52 -25.63 -4.74
CA THR A 264 5.87 -25.15 -4.46
C THR A 264 6.46 -24.53 -5.73
N PHE A 265 6.97 -23.31 -5.61
CA PHE A 265 7.69 -22.64 -6.69
C PHE A 265 9.19 -22.89 -6.54
N THR A 266 9.86 -23.07 -7.67
CA THR A 266 11.32 -23.12 -7.75
C THR A 266 11.81 -21.93 -8.55
N ILE A 267 12.75 -21.18 -7.98
CA ILE A 267 13.41 -20.06 -8.65
C ILE A 267 14.83 -20.53 -9.02
N GLY A 268 15.10 -20.61 -10.31
CA GLY A 268 16.36 -21.15 -10.84
C GLY A 268 17.56 -20.31 -10.47
N SER A 269 17.46 -18.99 -10.62
CA SER A 269 18.49 -18.08 -10.12
C SER A 269 17.94 -16.70 -9.81
N MET A 270 18.56 -16.05 -8.82
CA MET A 270 18.37 -14.64 -8.51
C MET A 270 19.67 -14.07 -7.96
N ALA A 271 19.95 -12.81 -8.31
CA ALA A 271 21.14 -12.13 -7.84
C ALA A 271 20.86 -10.63 -7.60
N ALA A 272 21.40 -10.14 -6.51
CA ALA A 272 21.46 -8.70 -6.26
C ALA A 272 22.64 -8.11 -7.02
N LEU A 273 22.53 -6.86 -7.46
CA LEU A 273 23.56 -6.18 -8.24
C LEU A 273 24.29 -5.11 -7.42
N LYS A 274 25.49 -4.75 -7.88
CA LYS A 274 26.25 -3.59 -7.39
C LYS A 274 26.43 -3.58 -5.87
N ALA A 275 26.88 -4.72 -5.30
CA ALA A 275 27.13 -4.92 -3.87
C ALA A 275 25.90 -4.86 -2.95
N ALA A 276 24.68 -4.88 -3.48
CA ALA A 276 23.49 -5.17 -2.68
C ALA A 276 23.43 -6.64 -2.27
N SER A 277 22.55 -6.97 -1.35
CA SER A 277 22.20 -8.33 -0.99
C SER A 277 20.71 -8.58 -1.28
N LEU A 278 20.33 -9.81 -1.54
CA LEU A 278 18.94 -10.22 -1.63
C LEU A 278 18.29 -10.08 -0.26
N ARG A 279 17.00 -9.70 -0.23
CA ARG A 279 16.26 -9.47 1.02
C ARG A 279 15.01 -10.32 1.10
N THR A 280 14.14 -10.28 0.10
CA THR A 280 12.87 -11.01 0.09
C THR A 280 12.52 -11.51 -1.30
N VAL A 281 11.79 -12.63 -1.31
CA VAL A 281 10.99 -13.07 -2.46
C VAL A 281 9.53 -13.06 -2.06
N ALA A 282 8.69 -12.41 -2.84
CA ALA A 282 7.25 -12.40 -2.69
C ALA A 282 6.62 -13.12 -3.88
N ILE A 283 5.74 -14.08 -3.62
CA ILE A 283 4.97 -14.81 -4.63
C ILE A 283 3.51 -14.44 -4.44
N THR A 284 2.90 -13.84 -5.44
CA THR A 284 1.51 -13.40 -5.42
C THR A 284 0.71 -14.20 -6.44
N VAL A 285 -0.34 -14.86 -5.97
CA VAL A 285 -1.30 -15.60 -6.79
C VAL A 285 -2.70 -15.19 -6.34
N ASN A 286 -3.54 -14.73 -7.26
CA ASN A 286 -4.92 -14.34 -6.96
C ASN A 286 -5.04 -13.39 -5.74
N ALA A 287 -4.20 -12.33 -5.72
CA ALA A 287 -4.11 -11.34 -4.64
C ALA A 287 -3.62 -11.85 -3.27
N VAL A 288 -3.28 -13.13 -3.14
CA VAL A 288 -2.66 -13.69 -1.93
C VAL A 288 -1.14 -13.69 -2.13
N THR A 289 -0.41 -13.14 -1.17
CA THR A 289 1.06 -13.03 -1.25
C THR A 289 1.72 -13.83 -0.12
N VAL A 290 2.66 -14.67 -0.51
CA VAL A 290 3.59 -15.34 0.39
C VAL A 290 4.96 -14.69 0.25
N THR A 291 5.52 -14.18 1.34
CA THR A 291 6.83 -13.53 1.35
C THR A 291 7.83 -14.36 2.16
N THR A 292 8.98 -14.62 1.58
CA THR A 292 10.08 -15.35 2.21
C THR A 292 11.31 -14.44 2.31
N ASN A 293 11.89 -14.36 3.50
CA ASN A 293 13.17 -13.69 3.70
C ASN A 293 14.31 -14.54 3.12
N ILE A 294 15.21 -13.89 2.43
CA ILE A 294 16.40 -14.47 1.82
C ILE A 294 17.60 -13.56 2.10
N SER A 295 18.80 -14.07 1.90
CA SER A 295 20.03 -13.29 2.11
C SER A 295 21.13 -13.80 1.19
N GLY A 296 22.15 -12.97 0.97
CA GLY A 296 23.29 -13.26 0.10
C GLY A 296 23.28 -12.45 -1.18
N SER A 297 24.36 -12.49 -1.94
CA SER A 297 24.47 -11.78 -3.23
C SER A 297 23.78 -12.53 -4.36
N SER A 298 23.69 -13.84 -4.30
CA SER A 298 23.02 -14.70 -5.27
C SER A 298 22.50 -15.98 -4.63
N ILE A 299 21.43 -16.53 -5.18
CA ILE A 299 20.82 -17.80 -4.77
C ILE A 299 20.42 -18.55 -6.04
N THR A 300 20.63 -19.86 -6.03
CA THR A 300 20.21 -20.76 -7.11
C THR A 300 19.29 -21.85 -6.59
N ASN A 301 18.35 -22.30 -7.44
CA ASN A 301 17.43 -23.41 -7.17
C ASN A 301 16.68 -23.27 -5.84
N ARG A 302 16.14 -22.08 -5.56
CA ARG A 302 15.39 -21.81 -4.33
C ARG A 302 13.97 -22.31 -4.45
N GLU A 303 13.59 -23.24 -3.60
CA GLU A 303 12.21 -23.68 -3.43
C GLU A 303 11.50 -22.85 -2.36
N ILE A 304 10.24 -22.48 -2.65
CA ILE A 304 9.35 -21.75 -1.77
C ILE A 304 7.98 -22.43 -1.81
N SER A 305 7.55 -22.96 -0.67
CA SER A 305 6.21 -23.50 -0.53
C SER A 305 5.21 -22.35 -0.49
N TYR A 306 4.24 -22.39 -1.39
CA TYR A 306 3.16 -21.42 -1.45
C TYR A 306 1.91 -21.90 -0.70
N GLY A 307 1.63 -23.20 -0.78
CA GLY A 307 0.43 -23.81 -0.21
C GLY A 307 -0.63 -24.10 -1.26
N THR A 308 -1.89 -24.10 -0.84
CA THR A 308 -3.02 -24.41 -1.72
C THR A 308 -3.51 -23.19 -2.48
N ILE A 309 -3.98 -23.40 -3.72
CA ILE A 309 -4.59 -22.36 -4.55
C ILE A 309 -6.07 -22.69 -4.77
N ASN A 310 -6.95 -21.75 -4.47
CA ASN A 310 -8.37 -21.88 -4.74
C ASN A 310 -8.75 -21.08 -5.99
N SER A 311 -8.70 -21.76 -7.14
CA SER A 311 -9.17 -21.22 -8.43
C SER A 311 -9.68 -22.34 -9.32
N SER A 312 -10.78 -22.08 -9.99
CA SER A 312 -11.36 -22.99 -10.98
C SER A 312 -10.84 -22.78 -12.40
N SER A 313 -9.97 -21.79 -12.61
CA SER A 313 -9.40 -21.45 -13.91
C SER A 313 -7.90 -21.15 -13.80
N ASN A 314 -7.19 -21.30 -14.92
CA ASN A 314 -5.78 -20.94 -15.02
C ASN A 314 -5.54 -19.50 -14.57
N LEU A 315 -4.41 -19.28 -13.92
CA LEU A 315 -4.01 -17.96 -13.44
C LEU A 315 -2.51 -17.74 -13.56
N SER A 316 -2.10 -16.53 -13.29
CA SER A 316 -0.71 -16.13 -13.31
C SER A 316 -0.21 -15.88 -11.90
N ALA A 317 0.96 -16.41 -11.57
CA ALA A 317 1.70 -16.05 -10.38
C ALA A 317 2.71 -14.96 -10.72
N SER A 318 2.79 -13.92 -9.88
CA SER A 318 3.81 -12.89 -9.96
C SER A 318 4.87 -13.15 -8.88
N ILE A 319 6.12 -13.25 -9.28
CA ILE A 319 7.26 -13.47 -8.39
C ILE A 319 8.12 -12.22 -8.38
N THR A 320 8.24 -11.59 -7.21
CA THR A 320 8.99 -10.34 -7.01
C THR A 320 10.16 -10.58 -6.07
N VAL A 321 11.36 -10.27 -6.53
CA VAL A 321 12.58 -10.27 -5.72
C VAL A 321 12.91 -8.85 -5.30
N THR A 322 13.27 -8.66 -4.04
CA THR A 322 13.66 -7.36 -3.48
C THR A 322 15.09 -7.46 -2.92
N ASP A 323 15.92 -6.47 -3.22
CA ASP A 323 17.27 -6.35 -2.66
C ASP A 323 17.32 -5.51 -1.37
N SER A 324 18.51 -5.37 -0.79
CA SER A 324 18.76 -4.61 0.44
C SER A 324 18.57 -3.10 0.27
N ARG A 325 18.61 -2.59 -0.95
CA ARG A 325 18.34 -1.18 -1.27
C ARG A 325 16.85 -0.90 -1.49
N GLY A 326 16.01 -1.95 -1.56
CA GLY A 326 14.59 -1.86 -1.86
C GLY A 326 14.26 -1.87 -3.35
N ASN A 327 15.24 -2.12 -4.23
CA ASN A 327 14.96 -2.31 -5.65
C ASN A 327 14.30 -3.66 -5.88
N THR A 328 13.39 -3.72 -6.84
CA THR A 328 12.59 -4.90 -7.14
C THR A 328 12.67 -5.30 -8.60
N THR A 329 12.56 -6.59 -8.85
CA THR A 329 12.32 -7.15 -10.18
C THR A 329 11.24 -8.20 -10.06
N SER A 330 10.28 -8.16 -10.97
CA SER A 330 9.15 -9.09 -11.01
C SER A 330 9.12 -9.85 -12.32
N THR A 331 8.65 -11.10 -12.24
CA THR A 331 8.37 -11.94 -13.39
C THR A 331 7.12 -12.77 -13.14
N ASN A 332 6.48 -13.24 -14.19
CA ASN A 332 5.24 -13.99 -14.10
C ASN A 332 5.40 -15.41 -14.65
N ILE A 333 4.62 -16.36 -14.09
CA ILE A 333 4.47 -17.71 -14.60
C ILE A 333 2.98 -18.09 -14.59
N ASN A 334 2.52 -18.74 -15.66
CA ASN A 334 1.14 -19.23 -15.74
C ASN A 334 1.03 -20.58 -15.03
N ILE A 335 -0.02 -20.75 -14.23
CA ILE A 335 -0.34 -21.95 -13.49
C ILE A 335 -1.54 -22.64 -14.15
N THR A 336 -1.40 -23.92 -14.48
CA THR A 336 -2.47 -24.75 -15.01
C THR A 336 -3.31 -25.29 -13.86
N MET A 337 -4.58 -24.87 -13.80
CA MET A 337 -5.52 -25.25 -12.75
C MET A 337 -6.52 -26.27 -13.27
N LEU A 338 -6.84 -27.24 -12.44
CA LEU A 338 -7.97 -28.16 -12.62
C LEU A 338 -9.04 -27.80 -11.59
N ALA A 339 -10.21 -27.40 -12.08
CA ALA A 339 -11.35 -27.12 -11.21
C ALA A 339 -11.79 -28.39 -10.47
N TRP A 340 -12.05 -28.26 -9.17
CA TRP A 340 -12.59 -29.33 -8.36
C TRP A 340 -13.62 -28.80 -7.36
N SER A 341 -14.70 -29.54 -7.25
CA SER A 341 -15.73 -29.39 -6.22
C SER A 341 -16.10 -30.75 -5.67
N LEU A 342 -16.68 -30.77 -4.48
CA LEU A 342 -17.27 -32.01 -3.94
C LEU A 342 -18.27 -32.59 -4.92
N PRO A 343 -18.31 -33.91 -5.09
CA PRO A 343 -19.32 -34.54 -5.94
C PRO A 343 -20.71 -34.25 -5.42
N THR A 344 -21.64 -34.02 -6.35
CA THR A 344 -23.06 -33.77 -6.06
C THR A 344 -23.92 -34.82 -6.76
N ALA A 345 -25.14 -34.95 -6.33
CA ALA A 345 -26.07 -35.85 -6.99
C ALA A 345 -27.53 -35.37 -6.87
N ILE A 346 -28.30 -35.67 -7.89
CA ILE A 346 -29.76 -35.65 -7.85
C ILE A 346 -30.24 -37.07 -7.59
N ILE A 347 -30.98 -37.27 -6.50
CA ILE A 347 -31.40 -38.59 -6.07
C ILE A 347 -32.89 -38.64 -6.06
N THR A 348 -33.43 -39.62 -6.76
CA THR A 348 -34.84 -39.99 -6.66
C THR A 348 -34.98 -41.32 -5.93
N CYS A 349 -35.91 -41.38 -5.00
CA CYS A 349 -36.18 -42.57 -4.24
C CYS A 349 -37.70 -42.70 -4.02
N ALA A 350 -38.30 -43.75 -4.54
CA ALA A 350 -39.73 -43.93 -4.44
C ALA A 350 -40.09 -45.42 -4.41
N ARG A 351 -41.11 -45.77 -3.64
CA ARG A 351 -41.73 -47.10 -3.71
C ARG A 351 -42.44 -47.27 -5.04
N LYS A 352 -42.30 -48.46 -5.64
CA LYS A 352 -43.12 -48.80 -6.83
C LYS A 352 -44.59 -48.71 -6.48
N ASN A 353 -45.33 -48.03 -7.32
CA ASN A 353 -46.76 -47.77 -7.14
C ASN A 353 -47.11 -47.12 -5.77
N ASN A 354 -46.16 -46.45 -5.13
CA ASN A 354 -46.26 -45.80 -3.81
C ASN A 354 -46.58 -46.77 -2.65
N TYR A 355 -46.73 -48.07 -2.92
CA TYR A 355 -47.18 -49.03 -1.93
C TYR A 355 -46.26 -50.25 -1.79
N TYR A 356 -45.61 -50.71 -2.84
CA TYR A 356 -44.85 -51.95 -2.82
C TYR A 356 -43.58 -51.87 -1.93
N SER A 357 -43.12 -53.06 -1.48
CA SER A 357 -41.83 -53.18 -0.82
C SER A 357 -40.67 -52.81 -1.76
N ASP A 358 -40.84 -53.04 -3.05
CA ASP A 358 -39.89 -52.62 -4.07
C ASP A 358 -39.78 -51.11 -4.11
N THR A 359 -38.58 -50.62 -3.89
CA THR A 359 -38.22 -49.21 -3.84
C THR A 359 -37.13 -48.95 -4.85
N ASP A 360 -37.40 -48.06 -5.77
CA ASP A 360 -36.45 -47.64 -6.79
C ASP A 360 -35.62 -46.48 -6.29
N ILE A 361 -34.29 -46.61 -6.39
CA ILE A 361 -33.33 -45.58 -6.10
C ILE A 361 -32.59 -45.30 -7.41
N ASN A 362 -32.63 -44.05 -7.85
CA ASN A 362 -31.81 -43.59 -8.96
C ASN A 362 -30.95 -42.40 -8.49
N VAL A 363 -29.71 -42.43 -8.86
CA VAL A 363 -28.71 -41.40 -8.52
C VAL A 363 -28.08 -40.89 -9.80
N ASN A 364 -28.29 -39.64 -10.10
CA ASN A 364 -27.56 -38.95 -11.19
C ASN A 364 -26.52 -38.05 -10.54
N ALA A 365 -25.24 -38.45 -10.63
CA ALA A 365 -24.14 -37.82 -9.97
C ALA A 365 -23.38 -36.88 -10.92
N ASP A 366 -22.92 -35.77 -10.36
CA ASP A 366 -22.02 -34.82 -11.04
C ASP A 366 -20.73 -34.66 -10.23
N TYR A 367 -19.58 -34.71 -10.91
CA TYR A 367 -18.28 -34.60 -10.28
C TYR A 367 -17.22 -34.02 -11.23
N SER A 368 -16.18 -33.46 -10.65
CA SER A 368 -15.06 -32.88 -11.41
C SER A 368 -14.24 -33.99 -12.05
N SER A 369 -14.18 -34.07 -13.37
CA SER A 369 -13.49 -35.15 -14.10
C SER A 369 -11.96 -35.11 -14.01
N LEU A 370 -11.37 -33.92 -13.73
CA LEU A 370 -9.93 -33.69 -13.63
C LEU A 370 -9.17 -34.25 -14.87
N ASP A 371 -9.54 -33.81 -16.05
CA ASP A 371 -9.04 -34.30 -17.34
C ASP A 371 -9.26 -35.84 -17.54
N GLY A 372 -10.32 -36.40 -16.99
CA GLY A 372 -10.66 -37.82 -17.07
C GLY A 372 -9.93 -38.72 -16.07
N ASN A 373 -9.18 -38.14 -15.14
CA ASN A 373 -8.40 -38.91 -14.17
C ASN A 373 -9.14 -39.13 -12.83
N ASN A 374 -10.27 -38.48 -12.61
CA ASN A 374 -11.08 -38.69 -11.42
C ASN A 374 -12.12 -39.79 -11.67
N THR A 375 -12.50 -40.49 -10.64
CA THR A 375 -13.51 -41.55 -10.68
C THR A 375 -14.51 -41.35 -9.56
N ILE A 376 -15.73 -41.80 -9.76
CA ILE A 376 -16.80 -41.72 -8.77
C ILE A 376 -17.21 -43.10 -8.31
N THR A 377 -17.56 -43.23 -7.04
CA THR A 377 -18.20 -44.39 -6.42
C THR A 377 -19.49 -43.91 -5.74
N ILE A 378 -20.57 -44.60 -5.97
CA ILE A 378 -21.88 -44.29 -5.37
C ILE A 378 -22.27 -45.49 -4.52
N GLN A 379 -22.54 -45.27 -3.24
CA GLN A 379 -22.93 -46.30 -2.30
C GLN A 379 -24.15 -45.88 -1.51
N TYR A 380 -24.92 -46.85 -1.05
CA TYR A 380 -26.04 -46.58 -0.17
C TYR A 380 -26.07 -47.52 1.03
N GLN A 381 -26.77 -47.08 2.06
CA GLN A 381 -27.15 -47.83 3.25
C GLN A 381 -28.62 -47.55 3.57
N THR A 382 -29.27 -48.53 4.14
CA THR A 382 -30.65 -48.40 4.62
C THR A 382 -30.74 -48.76 6.10
N LYS A 383 -31.69 -48.13 6.81
CA LYS A 383 -32.10 -48.55 8.14
C LYS A 383 -33.62 -48.30 8.30
N GLN A 384 -34.26 -49.10 9.15
CA GLN A 384 -35.62 -48.72 9.57
C GLN A 384 -35.55 -47.40 10.36
N ALA A 385 -36.48 -46.50 10.19
CA ALA A 385 -36.51 -45.21 10.85
C ALA A 385 -36.43 -45.32 12.40
N SER A 386 -36.96 -46.43 12.94
CA SER A 386 -36.91 -46.75 14.37
C SER A 386 -35.62 -47.43 14.82
N SER A 387 -34.70 -47.77 13.90
CA SER A 387 -33.45 -48.43 14.20
C SER A 387 -32.27 -47.45 14.29
N SER A 388 -31.32 -47.76 15.14
CA SER A 388 -30.05 -47.02 15.19
C SER A 388 -29.00 -47.59 14.23
N SER A 389 -29.18 -48.82 13.73
CA SER A 389 -28.16 -49.52 12.95
C SER A 389 -28.44 -49.43 11.44
N TRP A 390 -27.41 -49.02 10.69
CA TRP A 390 -27.43 -49.01 9.23
C TRP A 390 -27.06 -50.39 8.67
N SER A 391 -27.56 -50.70 7.48
CA SER A 391 -27.12 -51.88 6.72
C SER A 391 -25.65 -51.78 6.32
N ALA A 392 -25.06 -52.84 5.79
CA ALA A 392 -23.81 -52.77 5.06
C ALA A 392 -23.95 -51.81 3.86
N LEU A 393 -22.79 -51.24 3.44
CA LEU A 393 -22.72 -50.46 2.20
C LEU A 393 -22.97 -51.34 1.00
N ALA A 394 -23.75 -50.86 0.05
CA ALA A 394 -23.97 -51.48 -1.25
C ALA A 394 -23.76 -50.45 -2.36
N ASP A 395 -23.27 -50.89 -3.50
CA ASP A 395 -22.94 -50.03 -4.62
C ASP A 395 -24.18 -49.68 -5.46
N LEU A 396 -24.21 -48.48 -5.98
CA LEU A 396 -25.11 -47.99 -7.01
C LEU A 396 -24.33 -47.62 -8.26
N GLN A 397 -24.98 -47.70 -9.39
CA GLN A 397 -24.41 -47.20 -10.65
C GLN A 397 -25.01 -45.82 -10.96
N ASP A 398 -24.18 -44.96 -11.53
CA ASP A 398 -24.60 -43.63 -11.94
C ASP A 398 -25.68 -43.70 -13.05
N ASP A 399 -26.74 -42.93 -12.86
CA ASP A 399 -27.93 -42.86 -13.73
C ASP A 399 -28.65 -44.21 -14.01
N VAL A 400 -28.44 -45.20 -13.15
CA VAL A 400 -29.08 -46.50 -13.22
C VAL A 400 -30.02 -46.70 -12.04
N THR A 401 -31.29 -46.97 -12.33
CA THR A 401 -32.29 -47.27 -11.30
C THR A 401 -32.01 -48.65 -10.68
N THR A 402 -31.78 -48.67 -9.38
CA THR A 402 -31.60 -49.89 -8.57
C THR A 402 -32.86 -50.11 -7.72
N THR A 403 -33.44 -51.28 -7.83
CA THR A 403 -34.61 -51.64 -6.99
C THR A 403 -34.11 -52.40 -5.74
N VAL A 404 -34.51 -51.88 -4.58
CA VAL A 404 -34.24 -52.49 -3.27
C VAL A 404 -35.56 -52.89 -2.59
N SER A 405 -35.57 -54.02 -1.88
CA SER A 405 -36.80 -54.43 -1.18
C SER A 405 -36.77 -53.91 0.26
N LEU A 406 -37.69 -52.99 0.55
CA LEU A 406 -37.86 -52.34 1.87
C LEU A 406 -39.28 -52.64 2.37
N ASP A 407 -39.43 -53.32 3.49
CA ASP A 407 -40.74 -53.64 4.12
C ASP A 407 -41.67 -52.40 4.07
N ASN A 408 -42.75 -52.51 3.34
CA ASN A 408 -43.65 -51.37 3.11
C ASN A 408 -44.55 -51.01 4.30
N THR A 409 -44.54 -51.85 5.34
CA THR A 409 -45.25 -51.54 6.59
C THR A 409 -44.43 -50.63 7.52
N LYS A 410 -43.18 -50.31 7.16
CA LYS A 410 -42.25 -49.52 7.96
C LYS A 410 -41.72 -48.34 7.15
N ALA A 411 -41.39 -47.26 7.86
CA ALA A 411 -40.62 -46.18 7.32
C ALA A 411 -39.12 -46.52 7.37
N TRP A 412 -38.38 -46.03 6.38
CA TRP A 412 -36.96 -46.28 6.22
C TRP A 412 -36.16 -45.00 5.98
N ASP A 413 -35.01 -44.91 6.57
CA ASP A 413 -33.99 -43.94 6.23
C ASP A 413 -32.99 -44.53 5.25
N ILE A 414 -32.62 -43.78 4.25
CA ILE A 414 -31.69 -44.17 3.21
C ILE A 414 -30.57 -43.15 3.18
N LYS A 415 -29.33 -43.62 3.28
CA LYS A 415 -28.15 -42.79 3.14
C LYS A 415 -27.50 -43.14 1.81
N VAL A 416 -27.28 -42.14 0.97
CA VAL A 416 -26.51 -42.26 -0.26
C VAL A 416 -25.20 -41.48 -0.10
N ILE A 417 -24.07 -42.12 -0.41
CA ILE A 417 -22.73 -41.57 -0.31
C ILE A 417 -22.15 -41.55 -1.72
N VAL A 418 -21.86 -40.37 -2.19
CA VAL A 418 -21.19 -40.14 -3.49
C VAL A 418 -19.76 -39.74 -3.21
N THR A 419 -18.80 -40.52 -3.66
CA THR A 419 -17.38 -40.35 -3.35
C THR A 419 -16.57 -40.29 -4.62
N ASP A 420 -15.75 -39.23 -4.76
CA ASP A 420 -14.69 -39.18 -5.75
C ASP A 420 -13.32 -39.43 -5.10
N ARG A 421 -12.23 -39.37 -5.86
CA ARG A 421 -10.89 -39.60 -5.33
C ARG A 421 -10.40 -38.56 -4.30
N LEU A 422 -11.11 -37.43 -4.12
CA LEU A 422 -10.71 -36.29 -3.30
C LEU A 422 -11.69 -35.90 -2.21
N GLY A 423 -12.92 -36.43 -2.26
CA GLY A 423 -13.93 -36.11 -1.24
C GLY A 423 -15.23 -36.88 -1.43
N SER A 424 -16.14 -36.75 -0.48
CA SER A 424 -17.44 -37.41 -0.51
C SER A 424 -18.56 -36.49 -0.04
N THR A 425 -19.73 -36.69 -0.60
CA THR A 425 -20.98 -36.04 -0.17
C THR A 425 -21.98 -37.10 0.26
N THR A 426 -22.66 -36.86 1.35
CA THR A 426 -23.65 -37.76 1.92
C THR A 426 -25.01 -37.13 1.84
N TYR A 427 -25.97 -37.89 1.32
CA TYR A 427 -27.40 -37.53 1.24
C TYR A 427 -28.20 -38.45 2.15
N ASN A 428 -29.08 -37.84 2.94
CA ASN A 428 -30.03 -38.59 3.78
C ASN A 428 -31.42 -38.38 3.24
N LEU A 429 -32.10 -39.46 2.97
CA LEU A 429 -33.44 -39.52 2.45
C LEU A 429 -34.28 -40.35 3.42
N SER A 430 -35.59 -40.16 3.39
CA SER A 430 -36.52 -40.99 4.12
C SER A 430 -37.62 -41.45 3.18
N ILE A 431 -38.06 -42.65 3.41
CA ILE A 431 -39.22 -43.21 2.71
C ILE A 431 -40.23 -43.66 3.75
N ASP A 432 -41.41 -43.14 3.62
CA ASP A 432 -42.53 -43.49 4.50
C ASP A 432 -43.04 -44.92 4.26
N LYS A 433 -43.92 -45.34 5.13
CA LYS A 433 -44.73 -46.55 4.90
C LYS A 433 -45.39 -46.45 3.53
N GLY A 434 -45.51 -47.57 2.86
CA GLY A 434 -46.24 -47.62 1.60
C GLY A 434 -47.70 -47.20 1.81
N ILE A 435 -48.12 -46.20 1.08
CA ILE A 435 -49.47 -45.64 1.21
C ILE A 435 -50.23 -45.96 -0.08
N PRO A 436 -51.27 -46.77 -0.05
CA PRO A 436 -52.08 -47.04 -1.22
C PRO A 436 -52.92 -45.80 -1.58
N ILE A 437 -53.14 -45.57 -2.88
CA ILE A 437 -54.05 -44.52 -3.35
C ILE A 437 -55.44 -44.71 -2.72
N ALA A 438 -55.88 -45.95 -2.63
CA ALA A 438 -57.08 -46.36 -1.87
C ALA A 438 -56.84 -47.72 -1.25
N TYR A 439 -57.10 -47.86 0.03
CA TYR A 439 -56.98 -49.12 0.76
C TYR A 439 -58.30 -49.49 1.37
N PHE A 440 -58.78 -50.73 1.06
CA PHE A 440 -60.00 -51.30 1.61
C PHE A 440 -59.61 -52.29 2.72
N ASP A 441 -59.75 -51.88 3.98
CA ASP A 441 -59.49 -52.74 5.12
C ASP A 441 -60.75 -53.57 5.43
N ARG A 442 -60.70 -54.84 5.03
CA ARG A 442 -61.77 -55.75 5.23
C ARG A 442 -62.07 -56.11 6.70
N LEU A 443 -61.04 -56.10 7.52
CA LEU A 443 -61.13 -56.39 8.94
C LEU A 443 -61.78 -55.22 9.70
N LYS A 444 -61.36 -54.04 9.40
CA LYS A 444 -61.85 -52.79 9.99
C LYS A 444 -63.12 -52.25 9.24
N ARG A 445 -63.50 -52.86 8.11
CA ARG A 445 -64.59 -52.35 7.27
C ARG A 445 -64.45 -50.88 6.89
N SER A 446 -63.19 -50.46 6.67
CA SER A 446 -62.84 -49.08 6.47
C SER A 446 -62.17 -48.88 5.11
N ILE A 447 -62.25 -47.66 4.59
CA ILE A 447 -61.56 -47.24 3.37
C ILE A 447 -60.57 -46.11 3.72
N GLY A 448 -59.30 -46.30 3.38
CA GLY A 448 -58.29 -45.25 3.47
C GLY A 448 -57.95 -44.71 2.09
N PHE A 449 -58.06 -43.42 1.87
CA PHE A 449 -57.49 -42.75 0.72
C PHE A 449 -56.18 -42.13 1.12
N ASN A 450 -55.10 -42.51 0.46
CA ASN A 450 -53.77 -42.07 0.76
C ASN A 450 -53.32 -42.36 2.21
N CYS A 451 -53.94 -43.38 2.85
CA CYS A 451 -53.61 -43.86 4.18
C CYS A 451 -54.09 -45.31 4.39
N PHE A 452 -53.56 -45.98 5.42
CA PHE A 452 -54.18 -47.16 6.02
C PHE A 452 -55.18 -46.70 7.07
N PRO A 453 -56.45 -47.10 7.01
CA PRO A 453 -57.42 -46.67 8.02
C PRO A 453 -57.03 -47.14 9.40
N SER A 454 -57.08 -46.25 10.39
CA SER A 454 -56.78 -46.52 11.80
C SER A 454 -58.03 -46.98 12.59
N GLU A 455 -59.20 -46.54 12.19
CA GLU A 455 -60.47 -46.76 12.89
C GLU A 455 -61.35 -47.75 12.18
N ASP A 456 -62.21 -48.50 12.92
CA ASP A 456 -63.18 -49.38 12.42
C ASP A 456 -64.36 -48.61 11.81
N GLY A 457 -64.80 -49.04 10.62
CA GLY A 457 -65.97 -48.46 9.96
C GLY A 457 -65.78 -47.04 9.44
N SER A 458 -64.58 -46.64 9.26
CA SER A 458 -64.18 -45.29 8.86
C SER A 458 -63.98 -45.18 7.34
N VAL A 459 -64.07 -43.94 6.86
CA VAL A 459 -63.51 -43.52 5.59
C VAL A 459 -62.44 -42.44 5.96
N GLU A 460 -61.23 -42.82 5.86
CA GLU A 460 -60.08 -41.95 6.27
C GLU A 460 -59.35 -41.45 5.03
N SER A 461 -58.95 -40.21 5.05
CA SER A 461 -58.16 -39.63 3.99
C SER A 461 -57.02 -38.77 4.58
N ASN A 462 -55.82 -39.01 4.12
CA ASN A 462 -54.66 -38.20 4.47
C ASN A 462 -54.39 -37.21 3.33
N GLY A 463 -55.20 -36.17 3.29
CA GLY A 463 -55.19 -35.12 2.26
C GLY A 463 -55.98 -35.47 1.01
N LEU A 464 -57.16 -34.91 0.82
CA LEU A 464 -57.93 -34.97 -0.41
C LEU A 464 -57.69 -33.68 -1.19
N VAL A 465 -56.91 -33.76 -2.26
CA VAL A 465 -56.76 -32.66 -3.21
C VAL A 465 -57.76 -32.91 -4.33
N LEU A 466 -58.83 -32.15 -4.32
CA LEU A 466 -59.80 -32.12 -5.42
C LEU A 466 -59.47 -30.86 -6.23
N ASP A 467 -58.89 -31.07 -7.39
CA ASP A 467 -58.79 -30.10 -8.48
C ASP A 467 -58.44 -28.65 -8.02
N ASP A 468 -57.22 -28.43 -7.59
CA ASP A 468 -56.62 -27.16 -7.19
C ASP A 468 -57.25 -26.41 -5.99
N LEU A 469 -58.24 -26.96 -5.31
CA LEU A 469 -58.90 -26.33 -4.17
C LEU A 469 -59.24 -27.33 -3.06
N ILE A 470 -58.73 -27.12 -1.84
CA ILE A 470 -59.12 -27.86 -0.65
C ILE A 470 -60.25 -27.10 0.06
N TYR A 471 -61.41 -27.72 0.18
CA TYR A 471 -62.50 -27.22 0.99
C TYR A 471 -62.55 -27.95 2.33
N ILE A 472 -62.41 -27.23 3.44
CA ILE A 472 -62.70 -27.72 4.79
C ILE A 472 -63.95 -26.96 5.28
N GLY A 473 -65.13 -27.57 5.17
CA GLY A 473 -66.36 -26.89 5.46
C GLY A 473 -66.68 -25.79 4.44
N SER A 474 -67.05 -24.62 4.89
CA SER A 474 -67.30 -23.44 4.04
C SER A 474 -66.11 -22.50 3.85
N GLN A 475 -64.93 -22.94 4.24
CA GLN A 475 -63.73 -22.09 4.16
C GLN A 475 -62.74 -22.59 3.09
N VAL A 476 -62.20 -21.66 2.33
CA VAL A 476 -61.16 -21.90 1.34
C VAL A 476 -59.77 -21.74 2.00
N LEU A 477 -58.92 -22.75 1.84
CA LEU A 477 -57.51 -22.63 2.22
C LEU A 477 -56.74 -21.88 1.13
N TYR A 478 -55.92 -20.92 1.56
CA TYR A 478 -55.21 -19.97 0.69
C TYR A 478 -53.91 -20.56 0.14
N ASP A 479 -53.64 -20.35 -1.15
CA ASP A 479 -52.29 -20.46 -1.68
C ASP A 479 -51.50 -19.21 -1.33
N SER A 480 -50.34 -19.38 -0.67
CA SER A 480 -49.50 -18.28 -0.26
C SER A 480 -48.18 -18.27 -1.02
N TYR A 481 -47.89 -17.14 -1.63
CA TYR A 481 -46.59 -16.89 -2.24
C TYR A 481 -45.77 -15.95 -1.34
N THR A 482 -44.58 -16.39 -0.96
CA THR A 482 -43.67 -15.58 -0.13
C THR A 482 -42.51 -15.09 -0.97
N ILE A 483 -42.36 -13.76 -1.08
CA ILE A 483 -41.20 -13.13 -1.69
C ILE A 483 -40.41 -12.44 -0.58
N GLN A 484 -39.19 -12.88 -0.37
CA GLN A 484 -38.25 -12.25 0.55
C GLN A 484 -37.19 -11.48 -0.24
N SER A 485 -37.11 -10.19 0.00
CA SER A 485 -36.00 -9.36 -0.48
C SER A 485 -35.31 -8.70 0.70
N PRO A 486 -34.09 -9.14 1.08
CA PRO A 486 -33.37 -8.58 2.21
C PRO A 486 -32.64 -7.27 1.89
N GLN A 487 -33.00 -6.58 0.81
CA GLN A 487 -32.29 -5.38 0.37
C GLN A 487 -33.05 -4.10 0.74
N THR A 488 -32.33 -2.96 0.76
CA THR A 488 -32.93 -1.63 0.81
C THR A 488 -33.82 -1.46 -0.42
N VAL A 489 -35.11 -1.43 -0.23
CA VAL A 489 -36.08 -1.41 -1.34
C VAL A 489 -36.31 0.00 -1.83
N ALA A 490 -36.28 0.98 -0.94
CA ALA A 490 -36.46 2.38 -1.33
C ALA A 490 -35.81 3.35 -0.34
N VAL A 491 -35.28 4.44 -0.89
CA VAL A 491 -34.91 5.65 -0.15
C VAL A 491 -35.84 6.75 -0.62
N LEU A 492 -36.73 7.20 0.24
CA LEU A 492 -37.78 8.13 -0.12
C LEU A 492 -37.55 9.50 0.51
N GLY A 493 -37.52 10.54 -0.29
CA GLY A 493 -37.52 11.93 0.14
C GLY A 493 -38.83 12.33 0.83
N SER A 494 -38.90 13.55 1.36
CA SER A 494 -40.14 14.08 1.98
C SER A 494 -41.28 14.08 0.98
N TYR A 495 -42.45 13.53 1.38
CA TYR A 495 -43.61 13.35 0.54
C TYR A 495 -43.37 12.52 -0.74
N ASP A 496 -42.41 11.63 -0.71
CA ASP A 496 -42.09 10.75 -1.83
C ASP A 496 -42.66 9.35 -1.63
N TYR A 497 -42.78 8.57 -2.70
CA TYR A 497 -43.28 7.20 -2.67
C TYR A 497 -42.42 6.27 -3.52
N GLY A 498 -42.31 5.00 -3.10
CA GLY A 498 -41.61 3.95 -3.83
C GLY A 498 -42.58 2.82 -4.25
N LEU A 499 -42.48 2.40 -5.50
CA LEU A 499 -43.28 1.29 -6.06
C LEU A 499 -42.66 -0.06 -5.70
N ILE A 500 -43.47 -0.97 -5.17
CA ILE A 500 -43.14 -2.39 -5.07
C ILE A 500 -43.86 -3.10 -6.21
N ASP A 501 -43.12 -3.33 -7.28
CA ASP A 501 -43.66 -3.89 -8.50
C ASP A 501 -43.38 -5.39 -8.64
N GLY A 502 -44.20 -6.10 -9.36
CA GLY A 502 -43.92 -7.45 -9.85
C GLY A 502 -44.34 -8.64 -8.96
N LEU A 503 -44.89 -8.42 -7.76
CA LEU A 503 -45.25 -9.50 -6.83
C LEU A 503 -46.21 -10.57 -7.40
N PHE A 504 -47.06 -10.19 -8.31
CA PHE A 504 -48.00 -11.10 -8.99
C PHE A 504 -47.79 -11.13 -10.51
N THR A 505 -46.60 -10.72 -10.98
CA THR A 505 -46.29 -10.76 -12.41
C THR A 505 -46.25 -12.20 -12.91
N GLY A 506 -47.01 -12.50 -13.92
CA GLY A 506 -47.13 -13.86 -14.51
C GLY A 506 -48.04 -14.83 -13.76
N ILE A 507 -48.69 -14.39 -12.68
CA ILE A 507 -49.65 -15.21 -11.96
C ILE A 507 -51.06 -14.95 -12.52
N ASN A 508 -51.69 -16.00 -13.02
CA ASN A 508 -53.09 -15.95 -13.44
C ASN A 508 -54.00 -15.93 -12.18
N ILE A 509 -54.75 -14.85 -11.99
CA ILE A 509 -55.64 -14.71 -10.84
C ILE A 509 -57.00 -15.30 -11.23
N PRO A 510 -57.47 -16.38 -10.57
CA PRO A 510 -58.74 -16.99 -10.89
C PRO A 510 -59.92 -16.04 -10.67
N ASP A 511 -60.97 -16.24 -11.40
CA ASP A 511 -62.21 -15.48 -11.22
C ASP A 511 -62.77 -15.65 -9.80
N GLY A 512 -63.10 -14.54 -9.15
CA GLY A 512 -63.59 -14.52 -7.78
C GLY A 512 -62.52 -14.41 -6.71
N TYR A 513 -61.22 -14.23 -7.09
CA TYR A 513 -60.13 -13.99 -6.15
C TYR A 513 -59.55 -12.59 -6.29
N GLU A 514 -59.04 -12.08 -5.21
CA GLU A 514 -58.38 -10.79 -5.10
C GLU A 514 -56.98 -10.96 -4.51
N LYS A 515 -56.08 -10.03 -4.87
CA LYS A 515 -54.72 -9.99 -4.30
C LYS A 515 -54.75 -9.43 -2.88
N ALA A 516 -54.07 -10.08 -1.97
CA ALA A 516 -53.84 -9.59 -0.61
C ALA A 516 -52.35 -9.55 -0.30
N TYR A 517 -51.95 -8.66 0.55
CA TYR A 517 -50.56 -8.47 0.91
C TYR A 517 -50.38 -8.40 2.42
N ARG A 518 -49.28 -9.00 2.88
CA ARG A 518 -48.74 -8.80 4.22
C ARG A 518 -47.33 -8.23 4.07
N LEU A 519 -47.06 -7.15 4.72
CA LEU A 519 -45.75 -6.46 4.62
C LEU A 519 -45.09 -6.40 6.00
N SER A 520 -43.80 -6.71 6.02
CA SER A 520 -42.92 -6.32 7.09
C SER A 520 -41.76 -5.49 6.55
N ALA A 521 -41.35 -4.42 7.24
CA ALA A 521 -40.24 -3.58 6.85
C ALA A 521 -39.59 -2.95 8.06
N GLN A 522 -38.28 -2.70 7.95
CA GLN A 522 -37.56 -1.84 8.86
C GLN A 522 -37.46 -0.45 8.25
N VAL A 523 -37.70 0.59 9.02
CA VAL A 523 -37.68 1.97 8.56
C VAL A 523 -36.73 2.80 9.40
N SER A 524 -35.84 3.52 8.74
CA SER A 524 -35.00 4.55 9.36
C SER A 524 -35.32 5.91 8.75
N THR A 525 -35.37 6.95 9.56
CA THR A 525 -35.61 8.32 9.08
C THR A 525 -34.48 9.26 9.50
N THR A 526 -34.16 10.21 8.61
CA THR A 526 -33.07 11.17 8.86
C THR A 526 -33.48 12.35 9.74
N ASN A 527 -34.77 12.49 10.09
CA ASN A 527 -35.23 13.65 10.83
C ASN A 527 -36.15 13.29 11.99
N SER A 528 -36.11 14.08 13.06
CA SER A 528 -36.90 13.90 14.29
C SER A 528 -38.40 14.20 14.15
N ASN A 529 -38.82 14.69 13.02
CA ASN A 529 -40.23 14.99 12.76
C ASN A 529 -40.92 13.82 12.06
N GLN A 530 -42.11 13.52 12.50
CA GLN A 530 -42.98 12.41 12.11
C GLN A 530 -42.80 11.94 10.65
N ALA A 531 -42.24 10.76 10.46
CA ALA A 531 -42.37 10.04 9.21
C ALA A 531 -43.48 8.99 9.36
N SER A 532 -44.49 9.04 8.54
CA SER A 532 -45.46 7.97 8.44
C SER A 532 -45.13 7.09 7.25
N VAL A 533 -45.19 5.81 7.46
CA VAL A 533 -45.02 4.80 6.41
C VAL A 533 -46.37 4.22 6.12
N GLY A 534 -46.80 4.32 4.89
CA GLY A 534 -48.09 3.79 4.46
C GLY A 534 -47.93 2.94 3.20
N ILE A 535 -48.83 1.97 3.06
CA ILE A 535 -49.03 1.23 1.84
C ILE A 535 -50.26 1.81 1.17
N ASN A 536 -50.11 2.30 -0.05
CA ASN A 536 -51.22 2.87 -0.81
C ASN A 536 -51.39 2.13 -2.13
N ASN A 537 -52.62 1.92 -2.52
CA ASN A 537 -52.99 1.29 -3.76
C ASN A 537 -53.34 2.27 -4.89
N ILE A 538 -53.01 3.55 -4.77
CA ILE A 538 -53.39 4.60 -5.72
C ILE A 538 -52.26 4.91 -6.71
N GLN A 539 -52.64 4.89 -7.98
CA GLN A 539 -51.69 5.06 -9.12
C GLN A 539 -51.36 6.53 -9.45
N SER A 540 -51.97 7.53 -8.82
CA SER A 540 -51.73 8.93 -9.13
C SER A 540 -51.03 9.67 -7.98
N GLY A 541 -49.79 10.00 -8.21
CA GLY A 541 -48.84 10.59 -7.29
C GLY A 541 -49.18 11.94 -6.71
N LYS A 542 -50.28 12.13 -6.03
CA LYS A 542 -50.44 13.25 -5.07
C LYS A 542 -51.37 12.87 -3.93
N ALA A 543 -50.89 13.01 -2.78
CA ALA A 543 -51.27 12.53 -1.48
C ALA A 543 -52.51 13.17 -0.85
N ASN A 544 -53.52 13.59 -1.55
CA ASN A 544 -54.65 14.29 -0.93
C ASN A 544 -55.98 13.55 -0.91
N THR A 545 -56.05 12.33 -1.44
CA THR A 545 -57.29 11.55 -1.38
C THR A 545 -57.00 10.06 -1.13
N TRP A 546 -57.05 9.68 0.12
CA TRP A 546 -57.00 8.30 0.54
C TRP A 546 -58.37 7.64 0.28
N SER A 547 -58.52 7.00 -0.84
CA SER A 547 -59.68 6.18 -1.10
C SER A 547 -59.26 4.72 -1.09
N GLY A 548 -59.61 4.01 -0.05
CA GLY A 548 -59.32 2.61 0.15
C GLY A 548 -58.85 2.35 1.59
N GLN A 549 -58.87 1.10 2.02
CA GLN A 549 -58.35 0.76 3.33
C GLN A 549 -56.84 0.94 3.36
N THR A 550 -56.37 2.01 3.97
CA THR A 550 -54.99 2.32 4.12
C THR A 550 -54.57 2.02 5.54
N MET A 551 -53.48 1.27 5.68
CA MET A 551 -52.83 1.17 6.96
C MET A 551 -51.83 2.27 7.13
N ARG A 552 -52.00 3.04 8.15
CA ARG A 552 -51.02 3.96 8.68
C ARG A 552 -50.47 3.40 9.97
N LYS A 553 -49.18 3.11 10.00
CA LYS A 553 -48.46 3.09 11.25
C LYS A 553 -47.62 4.34 11.29
N ILE A 554 -47.96 5.28 12.16
CA ILE A 554 -47.18 6.48 12.41
C ILE A 554 -45.98 6.07 13.25
N VAL A 555 -44.81 6.24 12.69
CA VAL A 555 -43.60 6.16 13.47
C VAL A 555 -43.44 7.51 14.18
N GLY A 556 -43.97 7.57 15.39
CA GLY A 556 -43.74 8.71 16.24
C GLY A 556 -42.27 8.83 16.57
N SER A 557 -41.61 9.86 16.08
CA SER A 557 -40.24 10.12 16.43
C SER A 557 -40.15 10.78 17.80
N TRP A 558 -39.47 10.15 18.68
CA TRP A 558 -38.85 10.81 19.79
C TRP A 558 -37.39 10.38 19.80
N TYR A 559 -36.50 11.19 19.26
CA TYR A 559 -35.05 11.14 19.45
C TYR A 559 -34.28 9.88 19.04
N PHE A 560 -34.75 9.04 18.14
CA PHE A 560 -33.97 7.89 17.67
C PHE A 560 -33.67 7.99 16.17
N LYS A 561 -32.41 7.81 15.82
CA LYS A 561 -31.95 7.78 14.42
C LYS A 561 -32.47 6.58 13.62
N GLU A 562 -32.96 5.56 14.28
CA GLU A 562 -33.43 4.32 13.64
C GLU A 562 -34.62 3.76 14.42
N SER A 563 -35.70 3.47 13.72
CA SER A 563 -36.87 2.79 14.28
C SER A 563 -37.17 1.55 13.45
N GLN A 564 -37.22 0.39 14.09
CA GLN A 564 -37.70 -0.84 13.48
C GLN A 564 -39.22 -0.92 13.67
N ILE A 565 -39.94 -1.15 12.56
CA ILE A 565 -41.39 -1.34 12.59
C ILE A 565 -41.70 -2.63 11.85
N GLU A 566 -42.29 -3.56 12.53
CA GLU A 566 -42.97 -4.68 11.92
C GLU A 566 -44.40 -4.26 11.60
N LEU A 567 -44.73 -4.20 10.33
CA LEU A 567 -46.09 -4.01 9.84
C LEU A 567 -46.67 -5.39 9.58
N GLU A 568 -47.34 -5.96 10.58
CA GLU A 568 -48.08 -7.22 10.41
C GLU A 568 -49.54 -6.93 10.14
N GLN A 569 -49.94 -6.85 8.88
CA GLN A 569 -51.38 -6.94 8.54
C GLN A 569 -51.62 -7.45 7.12
N THR A 570 -52.66 -8.21 6.96
CA THR A 570 -53.12 -8.76 5.70
C THR A 570 -54.17 -7.81 5.10
N TYR A 571 -53.95 -7.35 3.88
CA TYR A 571 -54.90 -6.49 3.17
C TYR A 571 -55.20 -7.07 1.81
N GLY A 572 -56.47 -7.14 1.50
CA GLY A 572 -56.93 -7.48 0.18
C GLY A 572 -57.00 -6.25 -0.70
N TYR A 573 -56.69 -6.39 -1.99
CA TYR A 573 -57.34 -5.57 -2.98
C TYR A 573 -57.01 -5.87 -4.42
N SER A 574 -57.98 -5.83 -5.16
CA SER A 574 -58.44 -5.39 -6.49
C SER A 574 -57.90 -6.15 -7.71
N ARG A 575 -58.84 -6.56 -8.55
CA ARG A 575 -58.61 -7.20 -9.85
C ARG A 575 -57.87 -6.33 -10.87
N ASP A 576 -57.84 -5.03 -10.68
CA ASP A 576 -57.41 -4.09 -11.70
C ASP A 576 -56.05 -3.49 -11.32
N GLY A 577 -54.94 -4.20 -11.57
CA GLY A 577 -53.62 -3.66 -11.80
C GLY A 577 -53.03 -2.62 -10.81
N THR A 578 -53.49 -2.62 -9.55
CA THR A 578 -53.05 -1.67 -8.54
C THR A 578 -51.68 -2.08 -7.97
N ASN A 579 -50.74 -1.18 -8.02
CA ASN A 579 -49.39 -1.36 -7.51
C ASN A 579 -49.30 -1.03 -6.01
N LEU A 580 -48.45 -1.74 -5.30
CA LEU A 580 -48.17 -1.49 -3.91
C LEU A 580 -47.06 -0.45 -3.77
N TYR A 581 -47.32 0.59 -2.99
CA TYR A 581 -46.35 1.68 -2.80
C TYR A 581 -45.93 1.78 -1.35
N LEU A 582 -44.62 2.01 -1.14
CA LEU A 582 -44.06 2.53 0.11
C LEU A 582 -44.06 4.05 0.05
N TYR A 583 -44.49 4.72 1.11
CA TYR A 583 -44.69 6.15 1.13
C TYR A 583 -44.03 6.79 2.36
N ASN A 584 -43.32 7.91 2.16
CA ASN A 584 -42.82 8.77 3.21
C ASN A 584 -43.72 10.01 3.34
N GLU A 585 -44.55 10.06 4.37
CA GLU A 585 -45.47 11.17 4.64
C GLU A 585 -44.83 12.34 5.39
N GLY A 586 -43.55 12.25 5.74
CA GLY A 586 -42.82 13.28 6.45
C GLY A 586 -42.61 14.54 5.61
N SER A 587 -42.85 15.70 6.22
CA SER A 587 -42.63 17.01 5.57
C SER A 587 -41.17 17.37 5.39
N THR A 588 -40.26 16.70 6.07
CA THR A 588 -38.80 16.90 6.00
C THR A 588 -38.08 15.60 6.26
N GLY A 589 -36.98 15.36 5.53
CA GLY A 589 -36.11 14.22 5.73
C GLY A 589 -36.33 13.07 4.73
N VAL A 590 -35.52 12.03 4.89
CA VAL A 590 -35.49 10.84 4.02
C VAL A 590 -35.87 9.64 4.84
N ALA A 591 -36.72 8.76 4.28
CA ALA A 591 -37.06 7.47 4.85
C ALA A 591 -36.31 6.36 4.09
N TYR A 592 -35.62 5.53 4.83
CA TYR A 592 -34.91 4.35 4.32
C TYR A 592 -35.71 3.11 4.71
N PHE A 593 -36.04 2.28 3.74
CA PHE A 593 -36.75 1.02 3.95
C PHE A 593 -35.78 -0.13 3.78
N TYR A 594 -35.62 -0.94 4.82
CA TYR A 594 -34.73 -2.11 4.82
C TYR A 594 -35.49 -3.38 5.08
N ASN A 595 -34.93 -4.51 4.65
CA ASN A 595 -35.46 -5.84 4.95
C ASN A 595 -36.97 -5.95 4.66
N VAL A 596 -37.37 -5.36 3.57
CA VAL A 596 -38.81 -5.40 3.16
C VAL A 596 -39.16 -6.80 2.73
N THR A 597 -40.08 -7.43 3.47
CA THR A 597 -40.63 -8.73 3.14
C THR A 597 -42.10 -8.56 2.80
N VAL A 598 -42.49 -8.99 1.61
CA VAL A 598 -43.86 -8.90 1.16
C VAL A 598 -44.37 -10.31 0.86
N HIS A 599 -45.46 -10.68 1.52
CA HIS A 599 -46.18 -11.94 1.26
C HIS A 599 -47.41 -11.60 0.45
N GLY A 600 -47.54 -12.22 -0.70
CA GLY A 600 -48.75 -12.13 -1.53
C GLY A 600 -49.69 -13.32 -1.29
N TYR A 601 -50.95 -13.04 -1.23
CA TYR A 601 -52.01 -14.04 -1.07
C TYR A 601 -53.09 -13.79 -2.07
N LEU A 602 -53.81 -14.86 -2.48
CA LEU A 602 -55.09 -14.76 -3.16
C LEU A 602 -56.20 -14.98 -2.15
N ILE A 603 -57.11 -14.04 -2.00
CA ILE A 603 -58.28 -14.16 -1.14
C ILE A 603 -59.55 -14.17 -1.99
N LYS A 604 -60.55 -14.90 -1.56
CA LYS A 604 -61.84 -14.93 -2.27
C LYS A 604 -62.50 -13.56 -2.15
N SER A 605 -62.90 -13.00 -3.29
CA SER A 605 -63.63 -11.73 -3.31
C SER A 605 -64.98 -11.90 -2.60
N THR A 606 -65.30 -10.95 -1.72
CA THR A 606 -66.59 -10.92 -1.02
C THR A 606 -67.75 -10.48 -1.93
N THR A 607 -67.47 -10.04 -3.14
CA THR A 607 -68.51 -9.75 -4.13
C THR A 607 -68.94 -11.04 -4.80
N THR A 608 -70.15 -11.46 -4.53
CA THR A 608 -70.79 -12.64 -5.13
C THR A 608 -70.72 -12.55 -6.65
N PRO A 609 -70.08 -13.51 -7.36
CA PRO A 609 -70.20 -13.54 -8.82
C PRO A 609 -71.67 -13.76 -9.17
N SER A 610 -72.20 -12.94 -10.04
CA SER A 610 -73.54 -13.21 -10.61
C SER A 610 -73.45 -14.56 -11.30
N ARG A 611 -74.43 -15.39 -11.02
CA ARG A 611 -74.66 -16.78 -11.54
C ARG A 611 -74.78 -16.90 -13.08
N ALA A 612 -74.38 -15.86 -13.82
CA ALA A 612 -74.55 -15.73 -15.26
C ALA A 612 -73.35 -16.12 -16.12
N ALA A 613 -72.30 -16.72 -15.54
CA ALA A 613 -71.12 -17.16 -16.28
C ALA A 613 -70.82 -18.67 -16.15
N LEU A 614 -71.82 -19.47 -15.89
CA LEU A 614 -71.76 -20.92 -16.04
C LEU A 614 -72.86 -21.32 -17.05
N ALA A 615 -72.62 -21.13 -18.33
CA ALA A 615 -73.26 -21.78 -19.46
C ALA A 615 -72.22 -22.14 -20.52
#